data_7d3acaa07c906aacfee33abe37e26509
#
_entry.id   7d3acaa07c906aacfee33abe37e26509
#
_cell.length_a   1.000
_cell.length_b   1.000
_cell.length_c   1.000
_cell.angle_alpha   90.00
_cell.angle_beta   90.00
_cell.angle_gamma   90.00
#
_symmetry.space_group_name_H-M   'P 1'
#
loop_
_entity.id
_entity.type
_entity.pdbx_description
1 polymer ?
#
loop_
_entity_poly.entity_id
_entity_poly.type
_entity_poly.pdbx_seq_one_letter_code
_entity_poly.pdbx_strand_id
1 'polypeptide(L)'
;MRGILSMQNLNDNAKSRGVLLFAYNTDSVDYVKIAERAARLIEHNLKLPVTIITDMQSPQTNVRIGYKNGSQWFNGDRYRAYELSPYDETLLLDSDYLIFDNSLIKILDTVDDYKIMSNNQSPTHSQDGDMGILSLAFVWATAVVFKKTQKAKQLFDLVGRIQRNYEYYVKLYHLREDNFRNDYAFAIADNILSGYQASPGIPWRMLTIDHRVKKIETQNNKLIVREDNKAYIITRQNLHIMDKDYLLGD
;
A
#
# COMPACT_ATOMS: atom_id res chain seq x y z
N MET A 1 37.86 -47.35 5.20
CA MET A 1 37.81 -45.91 4.92
C MET A 1 36.43 -45.61 4.39
N ARG A 2 35.55 -44.98 5.21
CA ARG A 2 34.23 -44.57 4.80
C ARG A 2 34.30 -43.07 4.53
N GLY A 3 34.09 -42.69 3.26
CA GLY A 3 34.02 -41.31 2.84
C GLY A 3 32.74 -40.65 3.39
N ILE A 4 32.91 -39.60 4.15
CA ILE A 4 31.85 -38.72 4.64
C ILE A 4 31.56 -37.76 3.46
N LEU A 5 30.44 -38.00 2.76
CA LEU A 5 29.88 -37.03 1.87
C LEU A 5 29.32 -35.87 2.72
N SER A 6 30.01 -34.75 2.68
CA SER A 6 29.49 -33.50 3.20
C SER A 6 28.29 -33.08 2.35
N MET A 7 27.06 -33.13 2.89
CA MET A 7 25.94 -32.42 2.36
C MET A 7 26.26 -30.93 2.44
N GLN A 8 26.66 -30.34 1.32
CA GLN A 8 26.62 -28.90 1.14
C GLN A 8 25.15 -28.49 1.17
N ASN A 9 24.77 -27.81 2.24
CA ASN A 9 23.53 -27.05 2.28
C ASN A 9 23.54 -26.02 1.14
N LEU A 10 22.85 -26.34 0.06
CA LEU A 10 22.37 -25.36 -0.91
C LEU A 10 21.33 -24.51 -0.18
N ASN A 11 21.78 -23.55 0.61
CA ASN A 11 20.94 -22.44 1.00
C ASN A 11 20.66 -21.64 -0.28
N ASP A 12 19.59 -21.98 -0.96
CA ASP A 12 18.94 -21.09 -1.91
C ASP A 12 18.72 -19.77 -1.17
N ASN A 13 19.38 -18.71 -1.64
CA ASN A 13 19.13 -17.33 -1.25
C ASN A 13 17.74 -16.92 -1.78
N ALA A 14 16.69 -17.57 -1.32
CA ALA A 14 15.34 -17.16 -1.60
C ALA A 14 15.15 -15.76 -1.02
N LYS A 15 14.88 -14.78 -1.88
CA LYS A 15 14.64 -13.40 -1.47
C LYS A 15 13.47 -13.35 -0.51
N SER A 16 13.64 -12.65 0.59
CA SER A 16 12.57 -12.48 1.57
C SER A 16 11.45 -11.61 1.02
N ARG A 17 10.19 -12.07 1.17
CA ARG A 17 8.98 -11.38 0.72
C ARG A 17 8.08 -11.07 1.88
N GLY A 18 7.45 -9.91 1.87
CA GLY A 18 6.48 -9.56 2.90
C GLY A 18 5.70 -8.29 2.61
N VAL A 19 4.83 -7.96 3.54
CA VAL A 19 3.95 -6.79 3.47
C VAL A 19 4.32 -5.79 4.55
N LEU A 20 4.32 -4.51 4.17
CA LEU A 20 4.57 -3.39 5.06
C LEU A 20 3.32 -2.53 5.16
N LEU A 21 2.86 -2.28 6.36
CA LEU A 21 1.76 -1.36 6.68
C LEU A 21 2.29 -0.21 7.55
N PHE A 22 1.76 0.99 7.36
CA PHE A 22 1.94 2.11 8.28
C PHE A 22 0.64 2.37 9.02
N ALA A 23 0.70 2.48 10.34
CA ALA A 23 -0.46 2.65 11.20
C ALA A 23 -0.14 3.59 12.36
N TYR A 24 -0.40 4.87 12.19
CA TYR A 24 -0.31 5.89 13.22
C TYR A 24 -1.71 6.31 13.65
N ASN A 25 -2.00 6.15 14.94
CA ASN A 25 -3.31 6.52 15.49
C ASN A 25 -3.53 8.04 15.41
N THR A 26 -4.78 8.40 15.22
CA THR A 26 -5.28 9.78 15.36
C THR A 26 -6.16 9.88 16.60
N ASP A 27 -6.60 11.09 16.94
CA ASP A 27 -7.53 11.29 18.06
C ASP A 27 -8.89 10.59 17.85
N SER A 28 -9.25 10.30 16.59
CA SER A 28 -10.55 9.75 16.20
C SER A 28 -10.50 8.33 15.63
N VAL A 29 -9.33 7.84 15.20
CA VAL A 29 -9.20 6.56 14.51
C VAL A 29 -8.03 5.76 15.03
N ASP A 30 -8.29 4.53 15.46
CA ASP A 30 -7.26 3.55 15.81
C ASP A 30 -6.79 2.78 14.56
N TYR A 31 -5.80 3.36 13.87
CA TYR A 31 -5.20 2.74 12.68
C TYR A 31 -4.40 1.48 13.00
N VAL A 32 -3.92 1.32 14.24
CA VAL A 32 -3.22 0.10 14.65
C VAL A 32 -4.19 -1.08 14.65
N LYS A 33 -5.39 -0.92 15.22
CA LYS A 33 -6.44 -1.96 15.18
C LYS A 33 -6.84 -2.30 13.74
N ILE A 34 -6.97 -1.29 12.86
CA ILE A 34 -7.26 -1.50 11.43
C ILE A 34 -6.14 -2.30 10.77
N ALA A 35 -4.88 -1.92 10.99
CA ALA A 35 -3.72 -2.62 10.42
C ALA A 35 -3.60 -4.07 10.91
N GLU A 36 -3.90 -4.34 12.18
CA GLU A 36 -3.93 -5.70 12.73
C GLU A 36 -5.01 -6.56 12.07
N ARG A 37 -6.19 -5.98 11.80
CA ARG A 37 -7.24 -6.67 11.04
C ARG A 37 -6.78 -6.95 9.60
N ALA A 38 -6.20 -5.96 8.92
CA ALA A 38 -5.66 -6.13 7.58
C ALA A 38 -4.54 -7.19 7.55
N ALA A 39 -3.63 -7.18 8.54
CA ALA A 39 -2.54 -8.15 8.64
C ALA A 39 -3.06 -9.58 8.69
N ARG A 40 -4.09 -9.87 9.50
CA ARG A 40 -4.71 -11.21 9.54
C ARG A 40 -5.23 -11.67 8.18
N LEU A 41 -5.86 -10.77 7.41
CA LEU A 41 -6.36 -11.09 6.05
C LEU A 41 -5.20 -11.30 5.08
N ILE A 42 -4.16 -10.50 5.16
CA ILE A 42 -2.96 -10.58 4.34
C ILE A 42 -2.26 -11.92 4.58
N GLU A 43 -1.96 -12.25 5.84
CA GLU A 43 -1.32 -13.52 6.21
C GLU A 43 -2.16 -14.72 5.78
N HIS A 44 -3.48 -14.62 5.91
CA HIS A 44 -4.39 -15.71 5.49
C HIS A 44 -4.41 -15.88 3.96
N ASN A 45 -4.53 -14.81 3.19
CA ASN A 45 -4.77 -14.88 1.74
C ASN A 45 -3.48 -14.86 0.91
N LEU A 46 -2.46 -14.09 1.32
CA LEU A 46 -1.17 -14.02 0.61
C LEU A 46 -0.13 -15.01 1.15
N LYS A 47 -0.29 -15.52 2.38
CA LYS A 47 0.72 -16.34 3.08
C LYS A 47 2.08 -15.63 3.19
N LEU A 48 2.05 -14.31 3.30
CA LEU A 48 3.23 -13.46 3.49
C LEU A 48 3.27 -12.88 4.90
N PRO A 49 4.44 -12.76 5.52
CA PRO A 49 4.58 -12.07 6.80
C PRO A 49 4.26 -10.58 6.65
N VAL A 50 3.67 -10.01 7.70
CA VAL A 50 3.31 -8.59 7.75
C VAL A 50 4.15 -7.88 8.81
N THR A 51 4.72 -6.73 8.46
CA THR A 51 5.32 -5.79 9.40
C THR A 51 4.48 -4.53 9.47
N ILE A 52 4.09 -4.13 10.67
CA ILE A 52 3.35 -2.88 10.92
C ILE A 52 4.33 -1.86 11.50
N ILE A 53 4.42 -0.70 10.89
CA ILE A 53 5.17 0.46 11.39
C ILE A 53 4.19 1.38 12.12
N THR A 54 4.44 1.61 13.41
CA THR A 54 3.58 2.44 14.26
C THR A 54 4.41 3.21 15.28
N ASP A 55 3.85 4.25 15.84
CA ASP A 55 4.38 4.99 17.00
C ASP A 55 3.88 4.43 18.35
N MET A 56 3.05 3.39 18.30
CA MET A 56 2.48 2.74 19.48
C MET A 56 3.22 1.46 19.84
N GLN A 57 3.31 1.14 21.14
CA GLN A 57 3.68 -0.18 21.57
C GLN A 57 2.56 -1.18 21.28
N SER A 58 2.89 -2.29 20.64
CA SER A 58 1.94 -3.36 20.38
C SER A 58 2.48 -4.68 20.92
N PRO A 59 1.63 -5.55 21.46
CA PRO A 59 2.02 -6.88 21.89
C PRO A 59 2.37 -7.84 20.73
N GLN A 60 2.12 -7.45 19.49
CA GLN A 60 2.41 -8.30 18.34
C GLN A 60 3.90 -8.26 17.96
N THR A 61 4.49 -9.42 17.69
CA THR A 61 5.91 -9.57 17.40
C THR A 61 6.37 -8.94 16.08
N ASN A 62 5.44 -8.71 15.16
CA ASN A 62 5.73 -8.14 13.84
C ASN A 62 5.58 -6.61 13.79
N VAL A 63 5.32 -5.99 14.95
CA VAL A 63 5.19 -4.54 15.04
C VAL A 63 6.55 -3.92 15.26
N ARG A 64 6.93 -2.98 14.41
CA ARG A 64 8.12 -2.16 14.58
C ARG A 64 7.71 -0.75 14.93
N ILE A 65 8.33 -0.19 15.94
CA ILE A 65 8.11 1.22 16.29
C ILE A 65 8.78 2.08 15.22
N GLY A 66 7.97 2.83 14.49
CA GLY A 66 8.41 3.87 13.58
C GLY A 66 8.43 5.21 14.29
N TYR A 67 9.34 6.08 13.90
CA TYR A 67 9.38 7.44 14.41
C TYR A 67 8.39 8.31 13.62
N LYS A 68 7.33 8.79 14.28
CA LYS A 68 6.44 9.82 13.73
C LYS A 68 7.19 11.14 13.70
N ASN A 69 7.57 11.60 12.52
CA ASN A 69 8.45 12.75 12.32
C ASN A 69 7.74 14.10 12.54
N GLY A 70 6.98 14.28 13.62
CA GLY A 70 6.34 15.56 13.95
C GLY A 70 5.46 16.17 12.85
N SER A 71 5.29 15.46 11.75
CA SER A 71 4.47 15.84 10.60
C SER A 71 3.01 15.84 11.01
N GLN A 72 2.30 16.89 10.67
CA GLN A 72 0.85 16.94 10.81
C GLN A 72 0.13 15.95 9.88
N TRP A 73 0.84 15.25 9.02
CA TRP A 73 0.30 14.29 8.05
C TRP A 73 0.47 12.87 8.57
N PHE A 74 -0.64 12.18 8.79
CA PHE A 74 -0.70 10.85 9.40
C PHE A 74 0.05 9.77 8.62
N ASN A 75 0.20 9.91 7.31
CA ASN A 75 0.94 9.00 6.44
C ASN A 75 2.30 9.57 6.01
N GLY A 76 2.82 10.56 6.73
CA GLY A 76 4.01 11.30 6.34
C GLY A 76 5.31 10.49 6.23
N ASP A 77 5.39 9.32 6.86
CA ASP A 77 6.62 8.51 6.90
C ASP A 77 6.68 7.42 5.81
N ARG A 78 5.70 7.33 4.91
CA ARG A 78 5.71 6.29 3.85
C ARG A 78 6.94 6.34 2.94
N TYR A 79 7.57 7.49 2.77
CA TYR A 79 8.83 7.60 2.03
C TYR A 79 9.98 6.78 2.67
N ARG A 80 9.86 6.40 3.95
CA ARG A 80 10.83 5.57 4.65
C ARG A 80 10.59 4.07 4.46
N ALA A 81 9.57 3.69 3.67
CA ALA A 81 9.22 2.28 3.49
C ALA A 81 10.37 1.44 2.95
N TYR A 82 11.20 2.01 2.06
CA TYR A 82 12.38 1.32 1.55
C TYR A 82 13.39 1.00 2.67
N GLU A 83 13.63 1.95 3.56
CA GLU A 83 14.55 1.78 4.69
C GLU A 83 13.99 0.83 5.75
N LEU A 84 12.71 1.02 6.12
CA LEU A 84 12.07 0.34 7.23
C LEU A 84 11.61 -1.10 6.90
N SER A 85 11.41 -1.41 5.63
CA SER A 85 11.02 -2.77 5.24
C SER A 85 12.14 -3.77 5.57
N PRO A 86 11.81 -4.88 6.26
CA PRO A 86 12.77 -5.97 6.54
C PRO A 86 12.91 -6.93 5.35
N TYR A 87 12.16 -6.73 4.26
CA TYR A 87 12.06 -7.66 3.14
C TYR A 87 12.84 -7.18 1.93
N ASP A 88 13.35 -8.12 1.11
CA ASP A 88 13.97 -7.82 -0.18
C ASP A 88 12.94 -7.40 -1.23
N GLU A 89 11.75 -8.01 -1.16
CA GLU A 89 10.61 -7.72 -2.02
C GLU A 89 9.38 -7.39 -1.14
N THR A 90 8.83 -6.20 -1.31
CA THR A 90 7.83 -5.64 -0.38
C THR A 90 6.56 -5.22 -1.09
N LEU A 91 5.41 -5.61 -0.52
CA LEU A 91 4.12 -4.99 -0.79
C LEU A 91 3.88 -3.92 0.28
N LEU A 92 3.98 -2.65 -0.07
CA LEU A 92 3.59 -1.53 0.78
C LEU A 92 2.10 -1.25 0.55
N LEU A 93 1.26 -1.50 1.55
CA LEU A 93 -0.19 -1.35 1.44
C LEU A 93 -0.72 -0.36 2.48
N ASP A 94 -1.88 0.25 2.19
CA ASP A 94 -2.64 0.97 3.21
C ASP A 94 -3.32 -0.04 4.14
N SER A 95 -3.49 0.33 5.40
CA SER A 95 -4.12 -0.51 6.42
C SER A 95 -5.61 -0.78 6.14
N ASP A 96 -6.24 0.06 5.35
CA ASP A 96 -7.63 -0.02 4.92
C ASP A 96 -7.81 -0.70 3.55
N TYR A 97 -6.74 -1.28 2.99
CA TYR A 97 -6.79 -2.12 1.80
C TYR A 97 -6.90 -3.59 2.20
N LEU A 98 -8.12 -4.11 2.21
CA LEU A 98 -8.42 -5.48 2.63
C LEU A 98 -8.13 -6.49 1.53
N ILE A 99 -7.36 -7.50 1.86
CA ILE A 99 -6.90 -8.54 0.93
C ILE A 99 -7.80 -9.76 1.03
N PHE A 100 -8.51 -10.08 -0.05
CA PHE A 100 -9.41 -11.23 -0.16
C PHE A 100 -8.96 -12.27 -1.19
N ASP A 101 -7.98 -11.95 -2.03
CA ASP A 101 -7.40 -12.88 -3.00
C ASP A 101 -5.86 -12.78 -3.02
N ASN A 102 -5.22 -13.62 -3.81
CA ASN A 102 -3.76 -13.69 -3.89
C ASN A 102 -3.15 -13.02 -5.14
N SER A 103 -3.91 -12.18 -5.84
CA SER A 103 -3.46 -11.56 -7.09
C SER A 103 -2.18 -10.74 -6.93
N LEU A 104 -2.00 -10.07 -5.77
CA LEU A 104 -0.83 -9.24 -5.49
C LEU A 104 0.49 -10.04 -5.43
N ILE A 105 0.46 -11.35 -5.14
CA ILE A 105 1.67 -12.19 -5.14
C ILE A 105 2.30 -12.21 -6.54
N LYS A 106 1.47 -12.29 -7.59
CA LYS A 106 1.94 -12.33 -8.97
C LYS A 106 2.71 -11.06 -9.39
N ILE A 107 2.46 -9.93 -8.71
CA ILE A 107 3.19 -8.70 -8.98
C ILE A 107 4.62 -8.80 -8.48
N LEU A 108 4.86 -9.41 -7.33
CA LEU A 108 6.22 -9.63 -6.82
C LEU A 108 7.09 -10.40 -7.82
N ASP A 109 6.47 -11.31 -8.60
CA ASP A 109 7.19 -12.09 -9.61
C ASP A 109 7.54 -11.27 -10.87
N THR A 110 6.78 -10.20 -11.14
CA THR A 110 6.87 -9.43 -12.40
C THR A 110 7.41 -8.02 -12.24
N VAL A 111 7.68 -7.58 -11.01
CA VAL A 111 8.27 -6.26 -10.76
C VAL A 111 9.78 -6.35 -10.86
N ASP A 112 10.41 -5.40 -11.59
CA ASP A 112 11.87 -5.28 -11.65
C ASP A 112 12.38 -4.42 -10.48
N ASP A 113 11.88 -3.19 -10.38
CA ASP A 113 12.26 -2.24 -9.34
C ASP A 113 11.07 -1.90 -8.43
N TYR A 114 10.02 -1.30 -9.00
CA TYR A 114 8.78 -0.96 -8.32
C TYR A 114 7.60 -0.86 -9.29
N LYS A 115 6.39 -0.95 -8.76
CA LYS A 115 5.12 -0.62 -9.43
C LYS A 115 4.17 0.03 -8.44
N ILE A 116 3.37 0.98 -8.92
CA ILE A 116 2.39 1.70 -8.11
C ILE A 116 1.00 1.42 -8.69
N MET A 117 -0.02 1.37 -7.84
CA MET A 117 -1.41 1.26 -8.30
C MET A 117 -1.78 2.51 -9.10
N SER A 118 -2.15 2.35 -10.36
CA SER A 118 -2.47 3.46 -11.27
C SER A 118 -3.95 3.61 -11.56
N ASN A 119 -4.76 2.57 -11.26
CA ASN A 119 -6.17 2.56 -11.58
C ASN A 119 -7.01 2.34 -10.32
N ASN A 120 -8.01 3.18 -10.11
CA ASN A 120 -9.01 3.00 -9.08
C ASN A 120 -10.41 2.96 -9.71
N GLN A 121 -11.29 2.18 -9.13
CA GLN A 121 -12.70 2.12 -9.50
C GLN A 121 -13.55 2.25 -8.24
N SER A 122 -14.40 3.25 -8.20
CA SER A 122 -15.45 3.36 -7.19
C SER A 122 -16.81 3.04 -7.82
N PRO A 123 -17.69 2.28 -7.15
CA PRO A 123 -19.06 2.06 -7.64
C PRO A 123 -19.88 3.34 -7.70
N THR A 124 -19.50 4.38 -6.96
CA THR A 124 -20.26 5.63 -6.81
C THR A 124 -19.64 6.81 -7.53
N HIS A 125 -18.31 6.78 -7.78
CA HIS A 125 -17.60 7.89 -8.41
C HIS A 125 -16.54 7.36 -9.38
N SER A 126 -16.48 7.94 -10.58
CA SER A 126 -15.29 7.77 -11.43
C SER A 126 -14.18 8.66 -10.87
N GLN A 127 -13.21 8.07 -10.20
CA GLN A 127 -12.05 8.81 -9.67
C GLN A 127 -10.83 8.70 -10.59
N ASP A 128 -11.03 8.53 -11.87
CA ASP A 128 -9.98 8.70 -12.86
C ASP A 128 -9.76 10.21 -13.02
N GLY A 129 -8.88 10.79 -12.23
CA GLY A 129 -8.64 12.24 -12.22
C GLY A 129 -7.19 12.59 -12.48
N ASP A 130 -7.00 13.66 -13.21
CA ASP A 130 -5.73 14.35 -13.30
C ASP A 130 -5.39 15.03 -11.96
N MET A 131 -4.13 15.03 -11.58
CA MET A 131 -3.67 15.65 -10.33
C MET A 131 -3.71 17.18 -10.37
N GLY A 132 -3.90 17.78 -11.54
CA GLY A 132 -3.88 19.22 -11.75
C GLY A 132 -3.92 19.58 -13.22
N ILE A 133 -3.63 20.86 -13.54
CA ILE A 133 -3.71 21.40 -14.91
C ILE A 133 -2.70 20.71 -15.85
N LEU A 134 -1.57 20.23 -15.33
CA LEU A 134 -0.52 19.62 -16.15
C LEU A 134 -0.73 18.13 -16.44
N SER A 135 -1.91 17.60 -16.12
CA SER A 135 -2.34 16.25 -16.49
C SER A 135 -1.32 15.14 -16.15
N LEU A 136 -0.67 15.23 -15.00
CA LEU A 136 0.11 14.12 -14.49
C LEU A 136 -0.83 12.95 -14.19
N ALA A 137 -0.47 11.76 -14.66
CA ALA A 137 -1.23 10.55 -14.37
C ALA A 137 -1.30 10.34 -12.86
N PHE A 138 -2.52 10.22 -12.34
CA PHE A 138 -2.75 9.96 -10.93
C PHE A 138 -2.35 8.52 -10.57
N VAL A 139 -1.74 8.36 -9.40
CA VAL A 139 -1.48 7.04 -8.83
C VAL A 139 -2.09 6.92 -7.44
N TRP A 140 -2.36 5.71 -7.04
CA TRP A 140 -2.87 5.39 -5.71
C TRP A 140 -1.75 4.75 -4.90
N ALA A 141 -1.17 5.52 -3.98
CA ALA A 141 -0.13 5.02 -3.08
C ALA A 141 -0.66 3.95 -2.10
N THR A 142 -1.94 3.64 -2.15
CA THR A 142 -2.59 2.54 -1.41
C THR A 142 -1.90 1.20 -1.63
N ALA A 143 -1.36 0.95 -2.83
CA ALA A 143 -0.56 -0.24 -3.10
C ALA A 143 0.68 0.13 -3.93
N VAL A 144 1.85 -0.09 -3.33
CA VAL A 144 3.16 0.06 -3.97
C VAL A 144 3.94 -1.23 -3.79
N VAL A 145 4.44 -1.78 -4.86
CA VAL A 145 5.31 -2.97 -4.86
C VAL A 145 6.72 -2.53 -5.17
N PHE A 146 7.70 -2.98 -4.41
CA PHE A 146 9.10 -2.66 -4.69
C PHE A 146 10.06 -3.78 -4.26
N LYS A 147 11.21 -3.80 -4.93
CA LYS A 147 12.39 -4.58 -4.57
C LYS A 147 13.47 -3.68 -3.99
N LYS A 148 14.41 -4.23 -3.25
CA LYS A 148 15.57 -3.50 -2.71
C LYS A 148 16.59 -3.18 -3.82
N THR A 149 16.18 -2.38 -4.81
CA THR A 149 17.02 -1.91 -5.90
C THR A 149 17.36 -0.43 -5.74
N GLN A 150 18.38 0.03 -6.47
CA GLN A 150 18.78 1.45 -6.44
C GLN A 150 17.67 2.35 -6.99
N LYS A 151 16.94 1.92 -8.02
CA LYS A 151 15.86 2.70 -8.61
C LYS A 151 14.66 2.82 -7.66
N ALA A 152 14.31 1.74 -6.97
CA ALA A 152 13.29 1.79 -5.93
C ALA A 152 13.72 2.72 -4.79
N LYS A 153 15.00 2.67 -4.37
CA LYS A 153 15.52 3.63 -3.37
C LYS A 153 15.35 5.07 -3.83
N GLN A 154 15.68 5.38 -5.08
CA GLN A 154 15.51 6.72 -5.65
C GLN A 154 14.05 7.18 -5.63
N LEU A 155 13.08 6.27 -5.86
CA LEU A 155 11.66 6.61 -5.73
C LEU A 155 11.34 7.12 -4.34
N PHE A 156 11.68 6.36 -3.30
CA PHE A 156 11.36 6.72 -1.92
C PHE A 156 12.14 7.96 -1.44
N ASP A 157 13.39 8.12 -1.83
CA ASP A 157 14.20 9.33 -1.54
C ASP A 157 13.53 10.57 -2.16
N LEU A 158 13.02 10.45 -3.40
CA LEU A 158 12.35 11.54 -4.10
C LEU A 158 10.99 11.85 -3.49
N VAL A 159 10.19 10.84 -3.11
CA VAL A 159 8.94 11.04 -2.35
C VAL A 159 9.22 11.84 -1.07
N GLY A 160 10.25 11.49 -0.31
CA GLY A 160 10.64 12.23 0.89
C GLY A 160 11.09 13.67 0.58
N ARG A 161 11.78 13.90 -0.54
CA ARG A 161 12.13 15.26 -0.99
C ARG A 161 10.89 16.07 -1.34
N ILE A 162 9.96 15.48 -2.07
CA ILE A 162 8.70 16.13 -2.47
C ILE A 162 7.91 16.51 -1.21
N GLN A 163 7.80 15.62 -0.23
CA GLN A 163 7.11 15.91 1.02
C GLN A 163 7.72 17.11 1.74
N ARG A 164 9.02 17.16 1.89
CA ARG A 164 9.72 18.29 2.59
C ARG A 164 9.61 19.62 1.86
N ASN A 165 9.30 19.60 0.57
CA ASN A 165 9.19 20.80 -0.27
C ASN A 165 7.81 20.86 -0.97
N TYR A 166 6.76 20.36 -0.30
CA TYR A 166 5.46 20.10 -0.94
C TYR A 166 4.86 21.36 -1.56
N GLU A 167 4.91 22.51 -0.89
CA GLU A 167 4.42 23.80 -1.41
C GLU A 167 5.08 24.20 -2.75
N TYR A 168 6.36 23.88 -2.93
CA TYR A 168 7.04 24.10 -4.19
C TYR A 168 6.44 23.23 -5.30
N TYR A 169 6.21 21.95 -5.00
CA TYR A 169 5.66 21.01 -5.97
C TYR A 169 4.20 21.29 -6.28
N VAL A 170 3.39 21.74 -5.31
CA VAL A 170 2.02 22.22 -5.53
C VAL A 170 2.01 23.33 -6.59
N LYS A 171 2.87 24.32 -6.45
CA LYS A 171 2.98 25.43 -7.41
C LYS A 171 3.53 24.97 -8.76
N LEU A 172 4.57 24.14 -8.77
CA LEU A 172 5.22 23.66 -9.99
C LEU A 172 4.27 22.82 -10.88
N TYR A 173 3.48 21.95 -10.25
CA TYR A 173 2.58 21.02 -10.95
C TYR A 173 1.12 21.46 -10.94
N HIS A 174 0.81 22.66 -10.39
CA HIS A 174 -0.55 23.18 -10.26
C HIS A 174 -1.50 22.16 -9.62
N LEU A 175 -1.05 21.52 -8.53
CA LEU A 175 -1.84 20.51 -7.84
C LEU A 175 -3.13 21.12 -7.27
N ARG A 176 -4.19 20.33 -7.19
CA ARG A 176 -5.50 20.78 -6.69
C ARG A 176 -5.57 20.87 -5.17
N GLU A 177 -4.62 20.23 -4.46
CA GLU A 177 -4.63 20.13 -3.01
C GLU A 177 -3.34 20.66 -2.40
N ASP A 178 -3.48 21.62 -1.49
CA ASP A 178 -2.36 22.19 -0.74
C ASP A 178 -1.90 21.28 0.40
N ASN A 179 -2.78 20.39 0.89
CA ASN A 179 -2.41 19.39 1.88
C ASN A 179 -1.62 18.25 1.26
N PHE A 180 -0.57 17.83 1.94
CA PHE A 180 0.27 16.73 1.46
C PHE A 180 -0.54 15.44 1.26
N ARG A 181 -0.37 14.83 0.09
CA ARG A 181 -0.89 13.50 -0.24
C ARG A 181 0.22 12.61 -0.77
N ASN A 182 0.31 11.41 -0.23
CA ASN A 182 1.26 10.40 -0.74
C ASN A 182 1.02 10.09 -2.23
N ASP A 183 -0.25 10.01 -2.66
CA ASP A 183 -0.60 9.77 -4.06
C ASP A 183 0.08 10.76 -5.00
N TYR A 184 0.02 12.07 -4.66
CA TYR A 184 0.68 13.11 -5.45
C TYR A 184 2.19 12.99 -5.40
N ALA A 185 2.76 12.72 -4.23
CA ALA A 185 4.20 12.60 -4.09
C ALA A 185 4.76 11.40 -4.87
N PHE A 186 4.09 10.25 -4.82
CA PHE A 186 4.47 9.07 -5.59
C PHE A 186 4.28 9.28 -7.09
N ALA A 187 3.17 9.93 -7.52
CA ALA A 187 2.96 10.23 -8.93
C ALA A 187 4.04 11.16 -9.50
N ILE A 188 4.37 12.23 -8.79
CA ILE A 188 5.43 13.15 -9.20
C ILE A 188 6.78 12.43 -9.25
N ALA A 189 7.10 11.64 -8.23
CA ALA A 189 8.36 10.89 -8.16
C ALA A 189 8.49 9.88 -9.31
N ASP A 190 7.43 9.13 -9.61
CA ASP A 190 7.40 8.17 -10.71
C ASP A 190 7.56 8.86 -12.06
N ASN A 191 6.85 9.97 -12.30
CA ASN A 191 6.98 10.74 -13.53
C ASN A 191 8.40 11.29 -13.73
N ILE A 192 9.04 11.82 -12.69
CA ILE A 192 10.43 12.30 -12.76
C ILE A 192 11.38 11.13 -13.12
N LEU A 193 11.24 9.98 -12.44
CA LEU A 193 12.11 8.83 -12.65
C LEU A 193 11.89 8.11 -13.98
N SER A 194 10.68 8.19 -14.54
CA SER A 194 10.36 7.64 -15.87
C SER A 194 10.68 8.61 -17.00
N GLY A 195 11.18 9.83 -16.72
CA GLY A 195 11.37 10.88 -17.71
C GLY A 195 10.05 11.37 -18.31
N TYR A 196 8.99 11.41 -17.51
CA TYR A 196 7.63 11.78 -17.92
C TYR A 196 7.01 10.86 -18.98
N GLN A 197 7.47 9.64 -19.04
CA GLN A 197 6.85 8.60 -19.84
C GLN A 197 5.86 7.79 -19.00
N ALA A 198 4.86 7.19 -19.67
CA ALA A 198 3.92 6.32 -18.98
C ALA A 198 4.65 5.16 -18.32
N SER A 199 4.53 5.05 -17.00
CA SER A 199 5.07 3.95 -16.22
C SER A 199 4.02 2.83 -16.11
N PRO A 200 4.38 1.58 -16.40
CA PRO A 200 3.45 0.47 -16.25
C PRO A 200 3.19 0.22 -14.76
N GLY A 201 2.06 0.67 -14.28
CA GLY A 201 1.61 0.45 -12.92
C GLY A 201 1.22 -1.01 -12.63
N ILE A 202 0.57 -1.22 -11.50
CA ILE A 202 -0.07 -2.50 -11.16
C ILE A 202 -1.22 -2.72 -12.16
N PRO A 203 -1.29 -3.86 -12.89
CA PRO A 203 -2.09 -3.99 -14.11
C PRO A 203 -3.60 -4.19 -13.89
N TRP A 204 -4.09 -4.14 -12.69
CA TRP A 204 -5.52 -4.24 -12.38
C TRP A 204 -6.04 -3.03 -11.61
N ARG A 205 -7.35 -2.91 -11.57
CA ARG A 205 -8.02 -1.82 -10.87
C ARG A 205 -8.17 -2.13 -9.40
N MET A 206 -7.90 -1.14 -8.56
CA MET A 206 -8.29 -1.14 -7.16
C MET A 206 -9.77 -0.78 -7.07
N LEU A 207 -10.56 -1.61 -6.41
CA LEU A 207 -11.95 -1.28 -6.11
C LEU A 207 -12.00 -0.57 -4.75
N THR A 208 -12.49 0.67 -4.75
CA THR A 208 -12.69 1.47 -3.55
C THR A 208 -14.17 1.52 -3.19
N ILE A 209 -14.48 1.24 -1.93
CA ILE A 209 -15.79 1.41 -1.32
C ILE A 209 -15.70 2.65 -0.43
N ASP A 210 -16.36 3.73 -0.81
CA ASP A 210 -16.27 5.06 -0.19
C ASP A 210 -17.50 5.45 0.64
N HIS A 211 -18.47 4.56 0.78
CA HIS A 211 -19.68 4.75 1.54
C HIS A 211 -19.78 3.77 2.70
N ARG A 212 -20.82 3.94 3.50
CA ARG A 212 -21.00 3.20 4.75
C ARG A 212 -21.21 1.71 4.50
N VAL A 213 -20.33 0.91 5.06
CA VAL A 213 -20.36 -0.55 4.97
C VAL A 213 -20.93 -1.13 6.28
N LYS A 214 -21.92 -2.01 6.16
CA LYS A 214 -22.45 -2.77 7.32
C LYS A 214 -21.79 -4.13 7.45
N LYS A 215 -21.57 -4.79 6.32
CA LYS A 215 -21.04 -6.15 6.31
C LYS A 215 -20.39 -6.48 4.96
N ILE A 216 -19.30 -7.24 5.01
CA ILE A 216 -18.73 -7.91 3.84
C ILE A 216 -18.74 -9.40 4.11
N GLU A 217 -19.36 -10.15 3.22
CA GLU A 217 -19.47 -11.62 3.28
C GLU A 217 -18.80 -12.23 2.07
N THR A 218 -18.12 -13.37 2.26
CA THR A 218 -17.57 -14.16 1.16
C THR A 218 -18.46 -15.36 0.91
N GLN A 219 -18.99 -15.51 -0.30
CA GLN A 219 -19.82 -16.63 -0.70
C GLN A 219 -19.52 -17.02 -2.15
N ASN A 220 -19.20 -18.30 -2.40
CA ASN A 220 -19.00 -18.84 -3.76
C ASN A 220 -18.11 -17.98 -4.66
N ASN A 221 -16.92 -17.60 -4.18
CA ASN A 221 -15.97 -16.73 -4.88
C ASN A 221 -16.52 -15.33 -5.21
N LYS A 222 -17.50 -14.86 -4.45
CA LYS A 222 -18.07 -13.51 -4.53
C LYS A 222 -17.92 -12.82 -3.19
N LEU A 223 -17.83 -11.49 -3.22
CA LEU A 223 -17.99 -10.65 -2.05
C LEU A 223 -19.37 -9.98 -2.13
N ILE A 224 -20.10 -10.05 -1.05
CA ILE A 224 -21.38 -9.37 -0.87
C ILE A 224 -21.12 -8.23 0.09
N VAL A 225 -21.10 -7.02 -0.44
CA VAL A 225 -20.94 -5.79 0.35
C VAL A 225 -22.33 -5.25 0.66
N ARG A 226 -22.68 -5.16 1.94
CA ARG A 226 -23.98 -4.67 2.40
C ARG A 226 -23.85 -3.27 3.01
N GLU A 227 -24.72 -2.40 2.58
CA GLU A 227 -25.03 -1.10 3.17
C GLU A 227 -26.40 -1.14 3.86
N ASP A 228 -26.89 0.01 4.34
CA ASP A 228 -28.19 0.06 5.03
C ASP A 228 -29.34 -0.52 4.20
N ASN A 229 -29.44 -0.14 2.92
CA ASN A 229 -30.56 -0.49 2.05
C ASN A 229 -30.14 -1.15 0.72
N LYS A 230 -28.87 -1.45 0.55
CA LYS A 230 -28.32 -1.99 -0.71
C LYS A 230 -27.33 -3.11 -0.44
N ALA A 231 -27.19 -3.97 -1.43
CA ALA A 231 -26.12 -4.96 -1.45
C ALA A 231 -25.50 -5.00 -2.84
N TYR A 232 -24.17 -5.00 -2.87
CA TYR A 232 -23.39 -5.16 -4.10
C TYR A 232 -22.79 -6.55 -4.09
N ILE A 233 -22.91 -7.24 -5.22
CA ILE A 233 -22.28 -8.55 -5.43
C ILE A 233 -21.16 -8.34 -6.42
N ILE A 234 -19.93 -8.55 -5.97
CA ILE A 234 -18.73 -8.39 -6.77
C ILE A 234 -17.94 -9.71 -6.81
N THR A 235 -17.19 -9.92 -7.86
CA THR A 235 -16.22 -11.02 -7.89
C THR A 235 -15.23 -10.83 -6.75
N ARG A 236 -14.80 -11.90 -6.08
CA ARG A 236 -13.83 -11.85 -5.00
C ARG A 236 -12.55 -11.20 -5.48
N GLN A 237 -12.22 -10.08 -4.89
CA GLN A 237 -11.03 -9.28 -5.17
C GLN A 237 -10.67 -8.44 -3.95
N ASN A 238 -9.50 -7.80 -3.97
CA ASN A 238 -9.04 -6.92 -2.92
C ASN A 238 -9.82 -5.60 -2.92
N LEU A 239 -10.12 -5.06 -1.75
CA LEU A 239 -10.98 -3.88 -1.57
C LEU A 239 -10.29 -2.80 -0.75
N HIS A 240 -10.32 -1.57 -1.23
CA HIS A 240 -10.00 -0.39 -0.44
C HIS A 240 -11.27 0.14 0.22
N ILE A 241 -11.31 0.16 1.56
CA ILE A 241 -12.50 0.50 2.34
C ILE A 241 -12.26 1.84 3.04
N MET A 242 -13.02 2.88 2.65
CA MET A 242 -12.91 4.21 3.26
C MET A 242 -13.64 4.32 4.60
N ASP A 243 -14.62 3.45 4.86
CA ASP A 243 -15.43 3.43 6.09
C ASP A 243 -14.63 2.92 7.29
N LYS A 244 -14.19 3.85 8.14
CA LYS A 244 -13.38 3.53 9.33
C LYS A 244 -14.21 2.86 10.43
N ASP A 245 -15.50 3.16 10.53
CA ASP A 245 -16.40 2.53 11.50
C ASP A 245 -16.52 1.03 11.22
N TYR A 246 -16.67 0.67 9.94
CA TYR A 246 -16.64 -0.74 9.53
C TYR A 246 -15.31 -1.42 9.83
N LEU A 247 -14.20 -0.72 9.60
CA LEU A 247 -12.85 -1.30 9.79
C LEU A 247 -12.52 -1.48 11.27
N LEU A 248 -13.07 -0.66 12.16
CA LEU A 248 -12.89 -0.73 13.60
C LEU A 248 -13.87 -1.68 14.28
N GLY A 249 -14.98 -2.00 13.61
CA GLY A 249 -15.95 -3.00 14.07
C GLY A 249 -15.35 -4.42 14.05
N ASP A 250 -15.87 -5.28 14.90
CA ASP A 250 -15.46 -6.70 14.98
C ASP A 250 -16.06 -7.53 13.84
#